data_8a35f8296dcf02ccd08d2a40184b683e
#
_entry.id   8a35f8296dcf02ccd08d2a40184b683e
#
_cell.length_a   1.000
_cell.length_b   1.000
_cell.length_c   1.000
_cell.angle_alpha   90.00
_cell.angle_beta   90.00
_cell.angle_gamma   90.00
#
_symmetry.space_group_name_H-M   'P 1'
#
loop_
_entity.id
_entity.type
_entity.pdbx_description
1 polymer ?
#
loop_
_entity_poly.entity_id
_entity_poly.type
_entity_poly.pdbx_seq_one_letter_code
_entity_poly.pdbx_strand_id
1 'polypeptide(L)'
;FNLLTVSKNIFPKKLVHKKNKIKIYWSELNHESNFDTKWLRDHCYSLRSSNKYKSSYSFWDQKLKKNFRKIKIDHDKILNNDRYLKKWLHILNEYGFALIKKSPTKKKSAFKILNKISHHRETFFGTPFEVINIPKPNNTAYTANALRNHTDLPYFEYAPGYQFLHCL
;
A
#
# COMPACT_ATOMS: atom_id res chain seq x y z
N PHE A 1 5.19 20.12 13.53
CA PHE A 1 3.90 20.81 13.55
C PHE A 1 3.00 20.15 14.60
N ASN A 2 2.50 20.92 15.57
CA ASN A 2 1.55 20.45 16.57
C ASN A 2 0.21 21.16 16.36
N LEU A 3 -0.80 20.44 15.91
CA LEU A 3 -2.12 20.99 15.63
C LEU A 3 -2.81 21.55 16.90
N LEU A 4 -2.51 21.00 18.07
CA LEU A 4 -3.10 21.42 19.35
C LEU A 4 -2.66 22.83 19.80
N THR A 5 -1.57 23.34 19.23
CA THR A 5 -1.07 24.69 19.54
C THR A 5 -1.61 25.76 18.61
N VAL A 6 -2.40 25.40 17.61
CA VAL A 6 -3.00 26.33 16.66
C VAL A 6 -4.33 26.83 17.21
N SER A 7 -4.54 28.16 17.19
CA SER A 7 -5.81 28.74 17.61
C SER A 7 -6.95 28.30 16.72
N LYS A 8 -8.13 28.05 17.33
CA LYS A 8 -9.36 27.78 16.60
C LYS A 8 -9.83 28.97 15.74
N ASN A 9 -9.33 30.17 16.04
CA ASN A 9 -9.69 31.41 15.35
C ASN A 9 -8.64 31.86 14.33
N ILE A 10 -7.73 30.96 13.93
CA ILE A 10 -6.74 31.26 12.90
C ILE A 10 -7.42 31.58 11.56
N PHE A 11 -6.97 32.65 10.92
CA PHE A 11 -7.48 33.03 9.57
C PHE A 11 -6.34 33.51 8.68
N PRO A 12 -6.51 33.48 7.35
CA PRO A 12 -5.52 33.99 6.40
C PRO A 12 -5.54 35.53 6.37
N LYS A 13 -4.47 36.18 6.81
CA LYS A 13 -4.32 37.64 6.72
C LYS A 13 -4.06 38.13 5.30
N LYS A 14 -3.26 37.37 4.54
CA LYS A 14 -2.86 37.74 3.19
C LYS A 14 -2.66 36.48 2.35
N LEU A 15 -3.17 36.53 1.12
CA LEU A 15 -2.98 35.50 0.12
C LEU A 15 -2.26 36.08 -1.08
N VAL A 16 -1.17 35.44 -1.51
CA VAL A 16 -0.38 35.87 -2.68
C VAL A 16 -0.28 34.70 -3.65
N HIS A 17 -0.78 34.91 -4.87
CA HIS A 17 -0.63 33.96 -5.97
C HIS A 17 0.52 34.42 -6.88
N LYS A 18 1.54 33.58 -7.06
CA LYS A 18 2.65 33.81 -7.99
C LYS A 18 2.90 32.57 -8.83
N LYS A 19 2.73 32.69 -10.16
CA LYS A 19 2.92 31.58 -11.11
C LYS A 19 2.19 30.30 -10.64
N ASN A 20 2.93 29.32 -10.17
CA ASN A 20 2.42 28.00 -9.77
C ASN A 20 2.34 27.82 -8.25
N LYS A 21 2.39 28.89 -7.47
CA LYS A 21 2.39 28.82 -6.00
C LYS A 21 1.37 29.77 -5.40
N ILE A 22 0.71 29.30 -4.35
CA ILE A 22 -0.11 30.12 -3.47
C ILE A 22 0.61 30.20 -2.12
N LYS A 23 0.87 31.41 -1.66
CA LYS A 23 1.43 31.71 -0.36
C LYS A 23 0.37 32.31 0.53
N ILE A 24 0.17 31.73 1.71
CA ILE A 24 -0.78 32.21 2.71
C ILE A 24 -0.02 32.68 3.94
N TYR A 25 -0.28 33.90 4.36
CA TYR A 25 0.18 34.46 5.62
C TYR A 25 -0.96 34.40 6.62
N TRP A 26 -0.72 33.71 7.73
CA TRP A 26 -1.73 33.46 8.73
C TRP A 26 -1.78 34.54 9.81
N SER A 27 -2.87 34.58 10.58
CA SER A 27 -3.06 35.54 11.67
C SER A 27 -2.16 35.29 12.88
N GLU A 28 -1.59 34.11 13.00
CA GLU A 28 -0.80 33.69 14.14
C GLU A 28 0.66 33.40 13.79
N LEU A 29 1.54 33.65 14.76
CA LEU A 29 2.94 33.24 14.83
C LEU A 29 3.77 33.63 13.58
N ASN A 30 3.35 34.63 12.83
CA ASN A 30 3.94 34.97 11.53
C ASN A 30 4.08 33.74 10.61
N HIS A 31 3.18 32.76 10.80
CA HIS A 31 3.22 31.53 10.05
C HIS A 31 2.86 31.77 8.58
N GLU A 32 3.63 31.15 7.68
CA GLU A 32 3.34 31.15 6.26
C GLU A 32 3.24 29.73 5.71
N SER A 33 2.29 29.51 4.82
CA SER A 33 2.13 28.25 4.11
C SER A 33 2.33 28.46 2.62
N ASN A 34 3.06 27.56 1.97
CA ASN A 34 3.31 27.57 0.54
C ASN A 34 2.70 26.33 -0.09
N PHE A 35 1.81 26.51 -1.04
CA PHE A 35 1.15 25.43 -1.77
C PHE A 35 1.46 25.52 -3.26
N ASP A 36 1.80 24.39 -3.86
CA ASP A 36 1.85 24.25 -5.31
C ASP A 36 0.43 24.23 -5.89
N THR A 37 0.12 25.07 -6.89
CA THR A 37 -1.23 25.18 -7.46
C THR A 37 -1.66 23.92 -8.19
N LYS A 38 -0.70 23.18 -8.78
CA LYS A 38 -0.99 21.90 -9.39
C LYS A 38 -1.37 20.88 -8.35
N TRP A 39 -0.64 20.84 -7.22
CA TRP A 39 -0.96 19.94 -6.09
C TRP A 39 -2.36 20.24 -5.57
N LEU A 40 -2.71 21.51 -5.29
CA LEU A 40 -4.05 21.88 -4.84
C LEU A 40 -5.14 21.44 -5.80
N ARG A 41 -4.92 21.63 -7.11
CA ARG A 41 -5.85 21.22 -8.16
C ARG A 41 -5.99 19.70 -8.23
N ASP A 42 -4.89 18.99 -8.08
CA ASP A 42 -4.86 17.53 -8.14
C ASP A 42 -5.55 16.90 -6.91
N HIS A 43 -5.63 17.61 -5.78
CA HIS A 43 -6.23 17.15 -4.52
C HIS A 43 -7.56 17.82 -4.16
N CYS A 44 -8.15 18.59 -5.08
CA CYS A 44 -9.46 19.15 -4.84
C CYS A 44 -10.55 18.06 -4.97
N TYR A 45 -11.71 18.29 -4.32
CA TYR A 45 -12.84 17.35 -4.31
C TYR A 45 -13.66 17.31 -5.61
N SER A 46 -13.11 17.77 -6.73
CA SER A 46 -13.81 17.70 -8.01
C SER A 46 -13.79 16.29 -8.58
N LEU A 47 -14.84 15.92 -9.34
CA LEU A 47 -14.91 14.62 -10.04
C LEU A 47 -13.70 14.38 -10.96
N ARG A 48 -13.19 15.43 -11.58
CA ARG A 48 -12.00 15.36 -12.44
C ARG A 48 -10.75 14.95 -11.64
N SER A 49 -10.55 15.51 -10.46
CA SER A 49 -9.42 15.18 -9.59
C SER A 49 -9.56 13.78 -9.01
N SER A 50 -10.75 13.39 -8.55
CA SER A 50 -10.98 12.05 -8.03
C SER A 50 -10.75 10.97 -9.10
N ASN A 51 -11.12 11.21 -10.35
CA ASN A 51 -10.90 10.28 -11.46
C ASN A 51 -9.41 10.10 -11.81
N LYS A 52 -8.57 11.13 -11.59
CA LYS A 52 -7.13 11.06 -11.84
C LYS A 52 -6.43 10.04 -10.93
N TYR A 53 -6.95 9.82 -9.74
CA TYR A 53 -6.39 8.88 -8.76
C TYR A 53 -7.07 7.51 -8.79
N LYS A 54 -8.03 7.29 -9.70
CA LYS A 54 -8.58 5.94 -9.89
C LYS A 54 -7.50 5.03 -10.45
N SER A 55 -7.28 3.93 -9.74
CA SER A 55 -6.37 2.88 -10.21
C SER A 55 -6.88 2.28 -11.51
N SER A 56 -6.00 2.14 -12.48
CA SER A 56 -6.28 1.34 -13.68
C SER A 56 -5.92 -0.11 -13.35
N TYR A 57 -6.91 -1.00 -13.42
CA TYR A 57 -6.69 -2.43 -13.20
C TYR A 57 -6.53 -3.14 -14.54
N SER A 58 -5.56 -4.04 -14.62
CA SER A 58 -5.42 -4.96 -15.74
C SER A 58 -6.04 -6.30 -15.35
N PHE A 59 -7.20 -6.58 -15.92
CA PHE A 59 -7.81 -7.90 -15.74
C PHE A 59 -6.94 -8.95 -16.44
N TRP A 60 -6.79 -10.10 -15.80
CA TRP A 60 -5.92 -11.16 -16.28
C TRP A 60 -6.58 -12.53 -16.22
N ASP A 61 -6.12 -13.42 -17.11
CA ASP A 61 -6.53 -14.80 -17.24
C ASP A 61 -5.30 -15.72 -17.32
N GLN A 62 -5.50 -16.95 -17.78
CA GLN A 62 -4.42 -17.92 -17.99
C GLN A 62 -3.30 -17.43 -18.92
N LYS A 63 -3.57 -16.45 -19.80
CA LYS A 63 -2.55 -15.88 -20.70
C LYS A 63 -1.44 -15.16 -19.95
N LEU A 64 -1.70 -14.70 -18.71
CA LEU A 64 -0.68 -14.12 -17.87
C LEU A 64 0.48 -15.09 -17.57
N LYS A 65 0.24 -16.43 -17.61
CA LYS A 65 1.31 -17.44 -17.47
C LYS A 65 2.42 -17.24 -18.49
N LYS A 66 2.09 -16.86 -19.72
CA LYS A 66 3.09 -16.56 -20.78
C LYS A 66 3.90 -15.28 -20.48
N ASN A 67 3.41 -14.43 -19.61
CA ASN A 67 3.97 -13.12 -19.29
C ASN A 67 4.33 -12.96 -17.81
N PHE A 68 4.61 -14.04 -17.10
CA PHE A 68 4.95 -14.02 -15.67
C PHE A 68 6.14 -13.11 -15.32
N ARG A 69 6.96 -12.75 -16.29
CA ARG A 69 8.06 -11.78 -16.07
C ARG A 69 7.53 -10.40 -15.64
N LYS A 70 6.32 -10.02 -16.08
CA LYS A 70 5.70 -8.72 -15.75
C LYS A 70 5.41 -8.55 -14.27
N ILE A 71 5.06 -9.65 -13.58
CA ILE A 71 4.64 -9.65 -12.17
C ILE A 71 5.72 -10.12 -11.21
N LYS A 72 6.94 -10.42 -11.71
CA LYS A 72 8.06 -10.94 -10.90
C LYS A 72 9.09 -9.87 -10.60
N ILE A 73 9.52 -9.78 -9.35
CA ILE A 73 10.62 -8.91 -8.91
C ILE A 73 11.50 -9.66 -7.92
N ASP A 74 12.80 -9.41 -7.97
CA ASP A 74 13.75 -9.99 -7.03
C ASP A 74 13.68 -9.28 -5.67
N HIS A 75 13.72 -10.05 -4.59
CA HIS A 75 13.65 -9.60 -3.20
C HIS A 75 14.65 -8.48 -2.90
N ASP A 76 15.93 -8.70 -3.17
CA ASP A 76 16.99 -7.75 -2.85
C ASP A 76 16.88 -6.43 -3.64
N LYS A 77 16.33 -6.50 -4.86
CA LYS A 77 16.07 -5.29 -5.64
C LYS A 77 15.01 -4.40 -4.99
N ILE A 78 13.96 -4.99 -4.42
CA ILE A 78 12.92 -4.23 -3.70
C ILE A 78 13.52 -3.57 -2.45
N LEU A 79 14.37 -4.29 -1.71
CA LEU A 79 14.95 -3.78 -0.47
C LEU A 79 15.94 -2.65 -0.69
N ASN A 80 16.75 -2.73 -1.74
CA ASN A 80 17.93 -1.88 -1.91
C ASN A 80 17.74 -0.78 -2.96
N ASN A 81 16.60 -0.72 -3.65
CA ASN A 81 16.41 0.26 -4.71
C ASN A 81 14.95 0.69 -4.83
N ASP A 82 14.68 1.96 -4.56
CA ASP A 82 13.34 2.54 -4.54
C ASP A 82 12.64 2.51 -5.91
N ARG A 83 13.39 2.49 -7.02
CA ARG A 83 12.81 2.28 -8.35
C ARG A 83 12.13 0.92 -8.47
N TYR A 84 12.74 -0.13 -7.89
CA TYR A 84 12.16 -1.47 -7.88
C TYR A 84 11.04 -1.61 -6.85
N LEU A 85 11.15 -0.94 -5.71
CA LEU A 85 10.06 -0.82 -4.74
C LEU A 85 8.83 -0.18 -5.42
N LYS A 86 9.00 0.96 -6.08
CA LYS A 86 7.94 1.62 -6.85
C LYS A 86 7.36 0.70 -7.94
N LYS A 87 8.21 0.00 -8.69
CA LYS A 87 7.76 -0.95 -9.71
C LYS A 87 6.92 -2.06 -9.11
N TRP A 88 7.31 -2.61 -7.96
CA TRP A 88 6.55 -3.64 -7.26
C TRP A 88 5.17 -3.14 -6.83
N LEU A 89 5.08 -1.94 -6.25
CA LEU A 89 3.81 -1.31 -5.87
C LEU A 89 2.91 -1.07 -7.09
N HIS A 90 3.47 -0.67 -8.24
CA HIS A 90 2.70 -0.57 -9.48
C HIS A 90 2.15 -1.91 -9.95
N ILE A 91 2.92 -2.99 -9.86
CA ILE A 91 2.45 -4.33 -10.20
C ILE A 91 1.27 -4.73 -9.30
N LEU A 92 1.39 -4.51 -7.99
CA LEU A 92 0.31 -4.79 -7.04
C LEU A 92 -0.95 -3.98 -7.36
N ASN A 93 -0.80 -2.70 -7.67
CA ASN A 93 -1.91 -1.83 -8.02
C ASN A 93 -2.56 -2.22 -9.36
N GLU A 94 -1.78 -2.64 -10.35
CA GLU A 94 -2.26 -2.97 -11.69
C GLU A 94 -2.91 -4.38 -11.75
N TYR A 95 -2.24 -5.39 -11.18
CA TYR A 95 -2.64 -6.80 -11.30
C TYR A 95 -3.31 -7.38 -10.05
N GLY A 96 -3.28 -6.67 -8.93
CA GLY A 96 -3.77 -7.15 -7.63
C GLY A 96 -2.83 -8.14 -6.94
N PHE A 97 -1.75 -8.59 -7.58
CA PHE A 97 -0.76 -9.48 -6.99
C PHE A 97 0.61 -9.33 -7.64
N ALA A 98 1.66 -9.79 -6.93
CA ALA A 98 3.03 -9.82 -7.44
C ALA A 98 3.78 -11.02 -6.86
N LEU A 99 4.79 -11.51 -7.59
CA LEU A 99 5.67 -12.59 -7.15
C LEU A 99 7.06 -12.03 -6.83
N ILE A 100 7.49 -12.22 -5.60
CA ILE A 100 8.83 -11.85 -5.15
C ILE A 100 9.72 -13.09 -5.22
N LYS A 101 10.76 -13.01 -6.07
CA LYS A 101 11.71 -14.11 -6.26
C LYS A 101 12.93 -13.96 -5.38
N LYS A 102 13.62 -15.08 -5.16
CA LYS A 102 14.88 -15.12 -4.40
C LYS A 102 14.74 -14.59 -2.98
N SER A 103 13.54 -14.72 -2.41
CA SER A 103 13.35 -14.44 -0.99
C SER A 103 14.15 -15.43 -0.16
N PRO A 104 14.84 -14.98 0.90
CA PRO A 104 15.51 -15.90 1.81
C PRO A 104 14.52 -16.85 2.45
N THR A 105 14.85 -18.14 2.57
CA THR A 105 13.99 -19.16 3.19
C THR A 105 13.96 -19.09 4.74
N LYS A 106 14.48 -18.03 5.30
CA LYS A 106 14.45 -17.79 6.75
C LYS A 106 13.09 -17.22 7.17
N LYS A 107 12.49 -17.80 8.20
CA LYS A 107 11.26 -17.29 8.84
C LYS A 107 11.37 -15.77 9.08
N LYS A 108 10.26 -15.05 8.91
CA LYS A 108 10.15 -13.60 9.09
C LYS A 108 10.93 -12.72 8.07
N SER A 109 11.62 -13.30 7.08
CA SER A 109 12.34 -12.47 6.09
C SER A 109 11.40 -11.59 5.25
N ALA A 110 10.15 -11.99 5.05
CA ALA A 110 9.13 -11.20 4.38
C ALA A 110 8.85 -9.84 5.08
N PHE A 111 9.04 -9.76 6.40
CA PHE A 111 8.85 -8.51 7.14
C PHE A 111 9.77 -7.38 6.72
N LYS A 112 10.96 -7.68 6.19
CA LYS A 112 11.86 -6.66 5.67
C LYS A 112 11.23 -5.88 4.53
N ILE A 113 10.46 -6.55 3.66
CA ILE A 113 9.73 -5.90 2.56
C ILE A 113 8.48 -5.21 3.08
N LEU A 114 7.70 -5.88 3.93
CA LEU A 114 6.50 -5.31 4.55
C LEU A 114 6.80 -3.97 5.22
N ASN A 115 7.82 -3.92 6.05
CA ASN A 115 8.21 -2.72 6.79
C ASN A 115 8.73 -1.56 5.91
N LYS A 116 8.99 -1.83 4.63
CA LYS A 116 9.30 -0.77 3.65
C LYS A 116 8.05 0.05 3.27
N ILE A 117 6.87 -0.49 3.41
CA ILE A 117 5.63 0.15 2.93
C ILE A 117 4.65 0.47 4.05
N SER A 118 4.53 -0.39 5.06
CA SER A 118 3.57 -0.20 6.15
C SER A 118 3.86 -1.14 7.31
N HIS A 119 3.11 -0.96 8.38
CA HIS A 119 3.02 -1.93 9.47
C HIS A 119 2.16 -3.12 9.04
N HIS A 120 2.53 -4.30 9.49
CA HIS A 120 1.71 -5.50 9.32
C HIS A 120 0.53 -5.48 10.31
N ARG A 121 -0.56 -6.06 9.90
CA ARG A 121 -1.73 -6.24 10.76
C ARG A 121 -1.54 -7.50 11.60
N GLU A 122 -1.66 -7.38 12.90
CA GLU A 122 -1.75 -8.54 13.79
C GLU A 122 -3.14 -9.17 13.70
N THR A 123 -3.18 -10.48 13.74
CA THR A 123 -4.41 -11.26 13.75
C THR A 123 -4.40 -12.21 14.96
N PHE A 124 -5.55 -12.78 15.30
CA PHE A 124 -5.65 -13.76 16.37
C PHE A 124 -4.92 -15.10 16.05
N PHE A 125 -4.51 -15.30 14.78
CA PHE A 125 -3.65 -16.43 14.40
C PHE A 125 -2.17 -16.20 14.73
N GLY A 126 -1.79 -15.01 15.15
CA GLY A 126 -0.42 -14.57 15.37
C GLY A 126 0.16 -13.82 14.17
N THR A 127 1.43 -13.40 14.32
CA THR A 127 2.13 -12.61 13.30
C THR A 127 3.62 -12.96 13.27
N PRO A 128 4.10 -13.59 12.19
CA PRO A 128 3.36 -14.35 11.20
C PRO A 128 2.77 -15.63 11.79
N PHE A 129 1.77 -16.17 11.14
CA PHE A 129 1.33 -17.53 11.42
C PHE A 129 1.78 -18.46 10.29
N GLU A 130 1.96 -19.74 10.66
CA GLU A 130 2.41 -20.77 9.72
C GLU A 130 1.23 -21.55 9.19
N VAL A 131 1.20 -21.75 7.87
CA VAL A 131 0.23 -22.62 7.20
C VAL A 131 0.96 -23.90 6.82
N ILE A 132 0.73 -24.96 7.57
CA ILE A 132 1.38 -26.26 7.41
C ILE A 132 0.34 -27.38 7.44
N ASN A 133 0.63 -28.48 6.78
CA ASN A 133 -0.21 -29.67 6.86
C ASN A 133 0.00 -30.36 8.23
N ILE A 134 -1.07 -30.54 8.97
CA ILE A 134 -1.02 -31.16 10.32
C ILE A 134 -1.99 -32.33 10.42
N PRO A 135 -1.67 -33.34 11.25
CA PRO A 135 -2.62 -34.39 11.59
C PRO A 135 -3.86 -33.78 12.30
N LYS A 136 -5.07 -34.27 11.94
CA LYS A 136 -6.34 -33.80 12.51
C LYS A 136 -6.52 -32.27 12.46
N PRO A 137 -6.51 -31.68 11.27
CA PRO A 137 -6.60 -30.24 11.10
C PRO A 137 -8.00 -29.74 11.51
N ASN A 138 -8.04 -28.58 12.14
CA ASN A 138 -9.28 -27.86 12.46
C ASN A 138 -9.71 -26.90 11.35
N ASN A 139 -8.90 -26.74 10.30
CA ASN A 139 -9.15 -25.87 9.18
C ASN A 139 -8.60 -26.51 7.89
N THR A 140 -9.34 -26.33 6.78
CA THR A 140 -8.93 -26.86 5.47
C THR A 140 -7.58 -26.29 4.98
N ALA A 141 -7.19 -25.09 5.42
CA ALA A 141 -5.89 -24.52 5.12
C ALA A 141 -4.70 -25.31 5.68
N TYR A 142 -4.93 -26.14 6.70
CA TYR A 142 -3.91 -27.02 7.29
C TYR A 142 -3.93 -28.45 6.72
N THR A 143 -4.47 -28.60 5.51
CA THR A 143 -4.49 -29.87 4.76
C THR A 143 -3.74 -29.73 3.45
N ALA A 144 -3.50 -30.85 2.77
CA ALA A 144 -3.00 -30.89 1.41
C ALA A 144 -4.11 -30.69 0.34
N ASN A 145 -5.34 -30.47 0.74
CA ASN A 145 -6.46 -30.29 -0.18
C ASN A 145 -6.42 -28.91 -0.83
N ALA A 146 -6.87 -28.83 -2.07
CA ALA A 146 -7.00 -27.56 -2.77
C ALA A 146 -8.09 -26.70 -2.12
N LEU A 147 -7.78 -25.44 -1.86
CA LEU A 147 -8.74 -24.43 -1.43
C LEU A 147 -9.42 -23.81 -2.66
N ARG A 148 -10.74 -23.63 -2.58
CA ARG A 148 -11.48 -22.85 -3.58
C ARG A 148 -11.13 -21.36 -3.44
N ASN A 149 -11.42 -20.58 -4.48
CA ASN A 149 -11.27 -19.13 -4.41
C ASN A 149 -12.11 -18.57 -3.26
N HIS A 150 -11.48 -17.78 -2.40
CA HIS A 150 -12.08 -17.20 -1.21
C HIS A 150 -11.41 -15.87 -0.87
N THR A 151 -12.00 -15.14 0.02
CA THR A 151 -11.42 -13.96 0.66
C THR A 151 -11.11 -14.32 2.11
N ASP A 152 -9.88 -14.04 2.53
CA ASP A 152 -9.48 -14.24 3.92
C ASP A 152 -10.09 -13.18 4.83
N LEU A 153 -10.51 -13.62 6.03
CA LEU A 153 -11.01 -12.76 7.11
C LEU A 153 -12.15 -11.80 6.69
N PRO A 154 -13.18 -12.26 5.94
CA PRO A 154 -14.25 -11.38 5.46
C PRO A 154 -15.17 -10.89 6.60
N TYR A 155 -15.06 -11.47 7.78
CA TYR A 155 -15.82 -11.12 8.98
C TYR A 155 -15.20 -9.97 9.78
N PHE A 156 -14.05 -9.47 9.41
CA PHE A 156 -13.54 -8.23 9.99
C PHE A 156 -14.24 -7.02 9.38
N GLU A 157 -14.51 -6.01 10.21
CA GLU A 157 -15.04 -4.73 9.75
C GLU A 157 -14.18 -4.12 8.62
N TYR A 158 -12.86 -4.27 8.75
CA TYR A 158 -11.90 -3.92 7.70
C TYR A 158 -11.17 -5.19 7.25
N ALA A 159 -11.56 -5.74 6.13
CA ALA A 159 -10.86 -6.87 5.54
C ALA A 159 -9.37 -6.52 5.25
N PRO A 160 -8.44 -7.49 5.30
CA PRO A 160 -7.05 -7.26 4.93
C PRO A 160 -6.93 -6.77 3.49
N GLY A 161 -6.20 -5.66 3.28
CA GLY A 161 -5.97 -5.14 1.94
C GLY A 161 -5.01 -5.98 1.12
N TYR A 162 -3.99 -6.55 1.76
CA TYR A 162 -2.99 -7.42 1.14
C TYR A 162 -2.58 -8.55 2.07
N GLN A 163 -2.29 -9.69 1.47
CA GLN A 163 -1.76 -10.86 2.15
C GLN A 163 -0.39 -11.20 1.57
N PHE A 164 0.55 -11.56 2.45
CA PHE A 164 1.88 -12.02 2.07
C PHE A 164 2.01 -13.50 2.38
N LEU A 165 2.27 -14.30 1.36
CA LEU A 165 2.57 -15.71 1.49
C LEU A 165 4.05 -15.93 1.21
N HIS A 166 4.76 -16.44 2.21
CA HIS A 166 6.18 -16.76 2.10
C HIS A 166 6.37 -18.27 2.11
N CYS A 167 6.83 -18.81 1.00
CA CYS A 167 7.14 -20.23 0.86
C CYS A 167 8.52 -20.52 1.49
N LEU A 168 8.57 -21.47 2.41
CA LEU A 168 9.76 -21.93 3.13
C LEU A 168 10.13 -23.34 2.70
#